data_fdb89cd10eef28fb702388dca5187aee
#
_entry.id   fdb89cd10eef28fb702388dca5187aee
#
_cell.length_a   1.000
_cell.length_b   1.000
_cell.length_c   1.000
_cell.angle_alpha   90.00
_cell.angle_beta   90.00
_cell.angle_gamma   90.00
#
_symmetry.space_group_name_H-M   'P 1'
#
loop_
_entity.id
_entity.type
_entity.pdbx_description
1 polymer ?
#
loop_
_entity_poly.entity_id
_entity_poly.type
_entity_poly.pdbx_seq_one_letter_code
_entity_poly.pdbx_strand_id
1 'polypeptide(L)'
;EVDASALLVYRAAWTKDGGARVTREAAMAKLYATEAAQRVVDAAVQLFGGRGVTVGETVERLYREVRALRIYEGTSEIQRLVIASQLLAGEPGA
;
A
#
# COMPACT_ATOMS: atom_id res chain seq x y z
N GLU A 1 -10.10 1.41 6.32
CA GLU A 1 -8.92 1.08 5.51
C GLU A 1 -7.62 1.17 6.30
N VAL A 2 -7.51 2.09 7.25
CA VAL A 2 -6.32 2.19 8.10
C VAL A 2 -6.12 0.92 8.92
N ASP A 3 -7.17 0.44 9.56
CA ASP A 3 -7.09 -0.80 10.35
C ASP A 3 -6.77 -2.00 9.48
N ALA A 4 -7.40 -2.11 8.32
CA ALA A 4 -7.14 -3.22 7.39
C ALA A 4 -5.68 -3.17 6.88
N SER A 5 -5.17 -1.98 6.58
CA SER A 5 -3.78 -1.81 6.17
C SER A 5 -2.82 -2.24 7.27
N ALA A 6 -3.07 -1.83 8.51
CA ALA A 6 -2.25 -2.19 9.67
C ALA A 6 -2.25 -3.70 9.89
N LEU A 7 -3.42 -4.33 9.80
CA LEU A 7 -3.53 -5.79 9.98
C LEU A 7 -2.75 -6.56 8.91
N LEU A 8 -2.78 -6.11 7.66
CA LEU A 8 -2.01 -6.75 6.59
C LEU A 8 -0.51 -6.62 6.82
N VAL A 9 -0.05 -5.45 7.26
CA VAL A 9 1.37 -5.22 7.58
C VAL A 9 1.79 -6.10 8.75
N TYR A 10 1.00 -6.13 9.81
CA TYR A 10 1.31 -6.93 10.99
C TYR A 10 1.30 -8.44 10.67
N ARG A 11 0.38 -8.90 9.82
CA ARG A 11 0.37 -10.28 9.38
C ARG A 11 1.66 -10.64 8.63
N ALA A 12 2.11 -9.79 7.73
CA ALA A 12 3.34 -10.02 7.00
C ALA A 12 4.55 -10.09 7.95
N ALA A 13 4.64 -9.16 8.88
CA ALA A 13 5.72 -9.12 9.87
C ALA A 13 5.69 -10.36 10.77
N TRP A 14 4.52 -10.72 11.27
CA TRP A 14 4.36 -11.89 12.14
C TRP A 14 4.73 -13.19 11.41
N THR A 15 4.30 -13.31 10.15
CA THR A 15 4.61 -14.48 9.32
C THR A 15 6.11 -14.60 9.10
N LYS A 16 6.77 -13.48 8.82
CA LYS A 16 8.22 -13.44 8.62
C LYS A 16 8.96 -13.83 9.90
N ASP A 17 8.51 -13.32 11.04
CA ASP A 17 9.13 -13.62 12.33
C ASP A 17 9.02 -15.13 12.66
N GLY A 18 8.00 -15.80 12.15
CA GLY A 18 7.83 -17.24 12.28
C GLY A 18 8.70 -18.06 11.33
N GLY A 19 9.52 -17.41 10.50
CA GLY A 19 10.46 -18.09 9.60
C GLY A 19 9.88 -18.46 8.23
N ALA A 20 8.61 -18.15 7.97
CA ALA A 20 7.99 -18.44 6.67
C ALA A 20 8.35 -17.37 5.63
N ARG A 21 8.21 -17.73 4.37
CA ARG A 21 8.35 -16.77 3.26
C ARG A 21 7.13 -15.86 3.23
N VAL A 22 7.37 -14.58 2.94
CA VAL A 22 6.32 -13.55 3.03
C VAL A 22 6.12 -12.78 1.72
N THR A 23 6.54 -13.33 0.59
CA THR A 23 6.44 -12.64 -0.71
C THR A 23 5.00 -12.19 -0.98
N ARG A 24 4.04 -13.10 -0.82
CA ARG A 24 2.63 -12.79 -1.03
C ARG A 24 2.11 -11.78 0.00
N GLU A 25 2.37 -12.03 1.28
CA GLU A 25 1.88 -11.18 2.38
C GLU A 25 2.45 -9.76 2.27
N ALA A 26 3.74 -9.62 1.96
CA ALA A 26 4.36 -8.32 1.78
C ALA A 26 3.77 -7.58 0.57
N ALA A 27 3.56 -8.28 -0.55
CA ALA A 27 2.96 -7.68 -1.74
C ALA A 27 1.52 -7.23 -1.48
N MET A 28 0.73 -8.04 -0.76
CA MET A 28 -0.64 -7.69 -0.40
C MET A 28 -0.68 -6.48 0.52
N ALA A 29 0.20 -6.44 1.52
CA ALA A 29 0.27 -5.32 2.45
C ALA A 29 0.67 -4.03 1.72
N LYS A 30 1.69 -4.09 0.88
CA LYS A 30 2.14 -2.92 0.11
C LYS A 30 1.04 -2.42 -0.82
N LEU A 31 0.45 -3.31 -1.60
CA LEU A 31 -0.61 -2.95 -2.54
C LEU A 31 -1.79 -2.30 -1.82
N TYR A 32 -2.33 -2.96 -0.80
CA TYR A 32 -3.52 -2.48 -0.11
C TYR A 32 -3.25 -1.16 0.60
N ALA A 33 -2.16 -1.08 1.38
CA ALA A 33 -1.88 0.09 2.19
C ALA A 33 -1.59 1.33 1.32
N THR A 34 -0.84 1.19 0.23
CA THR A 34 -0.53 2.33 -0.63
C THR A 34 -1.74 2.79 -1.43
N GLU A 35 -2.58 1.86 -1.91
CA GLU A 35 -3.81 2.23 -2.59
C GLU A 35 -4.80 2.88 -1.64
N ALA A 36 -4.95 2.37 -0.41
CA ALA A 36 -5.80 2.96 0.61
C ALA A 36 -5.30 4.36 1.00
N ALA A 37 -4.01 4.53 1.19
CA ALA A 37 -3.43 5.83 1.52
C ALA A 37 -3.71 6.85 0.41
N GLN A 38 -3.60 6.44 -0.86
CA GLN A 38 -3.90 7.33 -1.99
C GLN A 38 -5.37 7.76 -1.95
N ARG A 39 -6.29 6.83 -1.69
CA ARG A 39 -7.72 7.16 -1.62
C ARG A 39 -8.01 8.14 -0.49
N VAL A 40 -7.43 7.92 0.69
CA VAL A 40 -7.64 8.77 1.86
C VAL A 40 -7.09 10.18 1.60
N VAL A 41 -5.87 10.28 1.09
CA VAL A 41 -5.24 11.58 0.83
C VAL A 41 -5.95 12.32 -0.30
N ASP A 42 -6.40 11.59 -1.34
CA ASP A 42 -7.17 12.19 -2.43
C ASP A 42 -8.47 12.81 -1.90
N ALA A 43 -9.18 12.10 -1.03
CA ALA A 43 -10.38 12.62 -0.39
C ALA A 43 -10.07 13.85 0.48
N ALA A 44 -8.95 13.83 1.19
CA ALA A 44 -8.53 14.97 2.00
C ALA A 44 -8.23 16.20 1.15
N VAL A 45 -7.55 16.03 0.02
CA VAL A 45 -7.31 17.12 -0.94
C VAL A 45 -8.64 17.72 -1.41
N GLN A 46 -9.60 16.86 -1.73
CA GLN A 46 -10.92 17.31 -2.18
C GLN A 46 -11.62 18.14 -1.10
N LEU A 47 -11.54 17.70 0.15
CA LEU A 47 -12.16 18.42 1.27
C LEU A 47 -11.50 19.78 1.53
N PHE A 48 -10.19 19.91 1.30
CA PHE A 48 -9.49 21.17 1.46
C PHE A 48 -9.75 22.14 0.32
N GLY A 49 -10.28 21.68 -0.81
CA GLY A 49 -10.56 22.53 -1.96
C GLY A 49 -9.28 23.13 -2.54
N GLY A 50 -9.31 24.41 -2.88
CA GLY A 50 -8.15 25.09 -3.48
C GLY A 50 -6.90 25.04 -2.61
N ARG A 51 -7.02 24.99 -1.31
CA ARG A 51 -5.88 24.84 -0.40
C ARG A 51 -5.22 23.47 -0.54
N GLY A 52 -5.97 22.46 -0.92
CA GLY A 52 -5.46 21.11 -1.12
C GLY A 52 -4.44 20.97 -2.24
N VAL A 53 -4.42 21.93 -3.17
CA VAL A 53 -3.46 21.94 -4.28
C VAL A 53 -2.45 23.08 -4.17
N THR A 54 -2.41 23.75 -3.02
CA THR A 54 -1.50 24.86 -2.77
C THR A 54 -0.21 24.36 -2.13
N VAL A 55 0.92 24.64 -2.78
CA VAL A 55 2.24 24.31 -2.23
C VAL A 55 2.40 24.95 -0.86
N GLY A 56 2.91 24.16 0.10
CA GLY A 56 3.05 24.57 1.49
C GLY A 56 2.00 23.99 2.41
N GLU A 57 0.87 23.53 1.89
CA GLU A 57 -0.13 22.80 2.67
C GLU A 57 0.33 21.36 2.88
N THR A 58 0.11 20.83 4.08
CA THR A 58 0.52 19.46 4.44
C THR A 58 -0.14 18.43 3.54
N VAL A 59 -1.43 18.59 3.26
CA VAL A 59 -2.18 17.61 2.46
C VAL A 59 -1.68 17.57 1.01
N GLU A 60 -1.27 18.70 0.45
CA GLU A 60 -0.69 18.77 -0.89
C GLU A 60 0.62 18.01 -0.95
N ARG A 61 1.48 18.21 0.06
CA ARG A 61 2.75 17.49 0.16
C ARG A 61 2.51 15.99 0.31
N LEU A 62 1.59 15.58 1.16
CA LEU A 62 1.26 14.17 1.37
C LEU A 62 0.76 13.52 0.09
N TYR A 63 -0.05 14.23 -0.70
CA TYR A 63 -0.52 13.72 -1.98
C TYR A 63 0.65 13.37 -2.90
N ARG A 64 1.62 14.25 -3.04
CA ARG A 64 2.80 14.02 -3.88
C ARG A 64 3.63 12.85 -3.37
N GLU A 65 3.85 12.76 -2.06
CA GLU A 65 4.64 11.71 -1.45
C GLU A 65 3.96 10.34 -1.56
N VAL A 66 2.69 10.26 -1.25
CA VAL A 66 1.91 9.02 -1.30
C VAL A 66 1.80 8.49 -2.74
N ARG A 67 1.67 9.40 -3.72
CA ARG A 67 1.55 8.99 -5.11
C ARG A 67 2.74 8.15 -5.58
N ALA A 68 3.94 8.50 -5.14
CA ALA A 68 5.15 7.77 -5.49
C ALA A 68 5.19 6.37 -4.89
N LEU A 69 4.53 6.13 -3.76
CA LEU A 69 4.49 4.82 -3.10
C LEU A 69 3.84 3.74 -3.97
N ARG A 70 2.99 4.14 -4.92
CA ARG A 70 2.32 3.21 -5.83
C ARG A 70 3.18 2.84 -7.03
N ILE A 71 4.36 3.42 -7.14
CA ILE A 71 5.25 3.28 -8.29
C ILE A 71 6.55 2.59 -7.93
N TYR A 72 7.27 3.10 -6.94
CA TYR A 72 8.59 2.55 -6.62
C TYR A 72 8.48 1.29 -5.74
N GLU A 73 9.57 0.53 -5.64
CA GLU A 73 9.61 -0.75 -4.91
C GLU A 73 8.57 -1.75 -5.49
N GLY A 74 8.36 -1.69 -6.81
CA GLY A 74 7.30 -2.44 -7.49
C GLY A 74 6.01 -1.65 -7.59
N THR A 75 5.56 -1.39 -8.80
CA THR A 75 4.28 -0.70 -9.03
C THR A 75 3.11 -1.53 -8.49
N SER A 76 1.95 -0.89 -8.30
CA SER A 76 0.73 -1.61 -7.91
C SER A 76 0.41 -2.75 -8.88
N GLU A 77 0.62 -2.53 -10.17
CA GLU A 77 0.43 -3.56 -11.21
C GLU A 77 1.38 -4.74 -11.00
N ILE A 78 2.65 -4.47 -10.71
CA ILE A 78 3.64 -5.52 -10.43
C ILE A 78 3.28 -6.27 -9.15
N GLN A 79 2.80 -5.58 -8.11
CA GLN A 79 2.37 -6.23 -6.87
C GLN A 79 1.21 -7.21 -7.14
N ARG A 80 0.26 -6.84 -8.01
CA ARG A 80 -0.82 -7.74 -8.40
C ARG A 80 -0.30 -8.98 -9.12
N LEU A 81 0.69 -8.83 -9.99
CA LEU A 81 1.32 -9.95 -10.66
C LEU A 81 2.04 -10.89 -9.68
N VAL A 82 2.74 -10.32 -8.70
CA VAL A 82 3.41 -11.12 -7.67
C VAL A 82 2.39 -11.92 -6.85
N ILE A 83 1.31 -11.28 -6.43
CA ILE A 83 0.25 -11.96 -5.65
C ILE A 83 -0.35 -13.10 -6.46
N ALA A 84 -0.71 -12.84 -7.71
CA ALA A 84 -1.30 -13.86 -8.59
C ALA A 84 -0.35 -15.04 -8.79
N SER A 85 0.92 -14.76 -9.01
CA SER A 85 1.95 -15.79 -9.17
C SER A 85 2.04 -16.69 -7.94
N GLN A 86 2.05 -16.10 -6.75
CA GLN A 86 2.14 -16.85 -5.50
C GLN A 86 0.89 -17.70 -5.25
N LEU A 87 -0.29 -17.16 -5.56
CA LEU A 87 -1.55 -17.91 -5.43
C LEU A 87 -1.60 -19.07 -6.40
N LEU A 88 -1.16 -18.88 -7.63
CA LEU A 88 -1.15 -19.94 -8.65
C LEU A 88 -0.12 -21.02 -8.33
N ALA A 89 0.94 -20.69 -7.60
CA ALA A 89 1.90 -21.68 -7.12
C ALA A 89 1.29 -22.62 -6.08
N GLY A 90 0.13 -22.26 -5.51
CA GLY A 90 -0.61 -23.12 -4.58
C GLY A 90 0.02 -23.26 -3.22
N GLU A 91 0.97 -22.39 -2.86
CA GLU A 91 1.66 -22.45 -1.57
C GLU A 91 1.28 -21.28 -0.69
N PRO A 92 0.48 -21.48 0.37
CA PRO A 92 0.16 -20.41 1.30
C PRO A 92 1.45 -19.83 1.91
N GLY A 93 1.59 -18.51 1.84
CA GLY A 93 2.75 -17.82 2.40
C GLY A 93 4.07 -18.05 1.66
N ALA A 94 4.02 -18.69 0.51
CA ALA A 94 5.23 -18.95 -0.27
C ALA A 94 5.71 -17.70 -1.01
#